data_0d1beb505b4a3bf5208ab7ab95f44e82
#
_entry.id   0d1beb505b4a3bf5208ab7ab95f44e82
#
_cell.length_a   1.000
_cell.length_b   1.000
_cell.length_c   1.000
_cell.angle_alpha   90.00
_cell.angle_beta   90.00
_cell.angle_gamma   90.00
#
_symmetry.space_group_name_H-M   'P 1'
#
loop_
_entity.id
_entity.type
_entity.pdbx_description
1 polymer ?
#
loop_
_entity_poly.entity_id
_entity_poly.type
_entity_poly.pdbx_seq_one_letter_code
_entity_poly.pdbx_strand_id
1 'polypeptide(L)'
;AVFDILITETAQTGYFPFYLFRKDMKGVYLSLNQGVTEIKQKYKENPKEVLKIKASDFRAQIGGLPDRFPISNIDLATGTNSDLASFYEAGNVFSKFYEKNNLPTEEELILDFKDMMAHYRFLSSNETAVESLHIGDHNENLGKTEEDLRKFRQHWRVEKNRNLSKAAIKAHGYICQGCGFNFEEIYGEIGKDFIEAHHLVPISLFKGDVVKLDPKLDFAVLCSNCHRMIHKTEKPDDVKAFKNIINSKKPKE
;
A
#
# COMPACT_ATOMS: atom_id res chain seq x y z
N ALA A 1 -15.79 4.77 4.71
CA ALA A 1 -14.42 4.28 4.59
C ALA A 1 -13.64 5.14 3.60
N VAL A 2 -12.35 5.30 3.84
CA VAL A 2 -11.44 5.97 2.93
C VAL A 2 -10.35 4.96 2.57
N PHE A 3 -10.13 4.76 1.27
CA PHE A 3 -9.14 3.81 0.77
C PHE A 3 -7.97 4.55 0.14
N ASP A 4 -6.76 4.08 0.43
CA ASP A 4 -5.57 4.38 -0.36
C ASP A 4 -5.35 3.19 -1.30
N ILE A 5 -5.31 3.44 -2.60
CA ILE A 5 -5.14 2.39 -3.63
C ILE A 5 -3.84 1.61 -3.49
N LEU A 6 -2.84 2.16 -2.79
CA LEU A 6 -1.59 1.45 -2.47
C LEU A 6 -1.81 0.34 -1.44
N ILE A 7 -2.83 0.49 -0.58
CA ILE A 7 -3.14 -0.46 0.50
C ILE A 7 -4.29 -1.35 0.09
N THR A 8 -5.40 -0.75 -0.36
CA THR A 8 -6.58 -1.48 -0.79
C THR A 8 -7.54 -0.60 -1.59
N GLU A 9 -8.25 -1.22 -2.53
CA GLU A 9 -9.37 -0.60 -3.25
C GLU A 9 -10.73 -1.04 -2.67
N THR A 10 -10.73 -1.96 -1.70
CA THR A 10 -11.95 -2.57 -1.16
C THR A 10 -11.89 -2.69 0.36
N ALA A 11 -13.05 -2.75 1.01
CA ALA A 11 -13.16 -3.02 2.44
C ALA A 11 -12.84 -4.48 2.83
N GLN A 12 -12.46 -5.34 1.87
CA GLN A 12 -12.21 -6.77 2.11
C GLN A 12 -10.77 -7.07 2.50
N THR A 13 -9.83 -6.19 2.10
CA THR A 13 -8.38 -6.39 2.24
C THR A 13 -7.71 -5.16 2.82
N GLY A 14 -6.46 -5.29 3.27
CA GLY A 14 -5.63 -4.18 3.75
C GLY A 14 -6.15 -3.57 5.05
N TYR A 15 -5.95 -2.27 5.21
CA TYR A 15 -6.44 -1.49 6.34
C TYR A 15 -6.83 -0.09 5.88
N PHE A 16 -7.77 0.55 6.57
CA PHE A 16 -8.35 1.83 6.15
C PHE A 16 -9.11 2.50 7.31
N PRO A 17 -9.22 3.84 7.32
CA PRO A 17 -10.05 4.56 8.26
C PRO A 17 -11.52 4.51 7.88
N PHE A 18 -12.38 4.31 8.85
CA PHE A 18 -13.83 4.39 8.68
C PHE A 18 -14.57 4.60 9.99
N TYR A 19 -15.86 4.97 9.88
CA TYR A 19 -16.74 5.10 11.01
C TYR A 19 -17.50 3.79 11.25
N LEU A 20 -17.43 3.27 12.48
CA LEU A 20 -18.12 2.08 12.96
C LEU A 20 -19.20 2.46 13.96
N PHE A 21 -20.43 2.31 13.57
CA PHE A 21 -21.57 2.57 14.46
C PHE A 21 -21.80 1.38 15.39
N ARG A 22 -22.04 1.67 16.66
CA ARG A 22 -22.49 0.65 17.61
C ARG A 22 -23.92 0.21 17.26
N LYS A 23 -24.21 -1.09 17.44
CA LYS A 23 -25.54 -1.66 17.16
C LYS A 23 -26.66 -1.00 18.02
N ASP A 24 -26.31 -0.63 19.25
CA ASP A 24 -27.23 0.04 20.18
C ASP A 24 -27.43 1.54 19.89
N MET A 25 -26.78 2.06 18.85
CA MET A 25 -26.84 3.47 18.42
C MET A 25 -26.45 4.48 19.51
N LYS A 26 -25.66 4.06 20.50
CA LYS A 26 -25.16 4.96 21.56
C LYS A 26 -23.97 5.81 21.13
N GLY A 27 -23.33 5.45 20.03
CA GLY A 27 -22.21 6.23 19.49
C GLY A 27 -21.58 5.57 18.30
N VAL A 28 -20.46 6.18 17.86
CA VAL A 28 -19.71 5.78 16.67
C VAL A 28 -18.20 5.87 16.95
N TYR A 29 -17.44 4.92 16.45
CA TYR A 29 -15.98 4.96 16.47
C TYR A 29 -15.44 5.50 15.14
N LEU A 30 -14.55 6.48 15.19
CA LEU A 30 -13.60 6.73 14.10
C LEU A 30 -12.42 5.78 14.32
N SER A 31 -12.25 4.81 13.46
CA SER A 31 -11.34 3.68 13.61
C SER A 31 -10.40 3.53 12.42
N LEU A 32 -9.11 3.35 12.67
CA LEU A 32 -8.23 2.70 11.71
C LEU A 32 -8.37 1.19 11.91
N ASN A 33 -8.81 0.49 10.89
CA ASN A 33 -9.17 -0.91 11.02
C ASN A 33 -8.77 -1.72 9.79
N GLN A 34 -8.86 -3.04 9.86
CA GLN A 34 -8.40 -3.97 8.85
C GLN A 34 -9.54 -4.57 8.02
N GLY A 35 -9.28 -4.84 6.75
CA GLY A 35 -10.14 -5.67 5.91
C GLY A 35 -10.14 -7.11 6.41
N VAL A 36 -11.32 -7.65 6.70
CA VAL A 36 -11.45 -8.93 7.41
C VAL A 36 -11.67 -10.13 6.49
N THR A 37 -12.14 -9.91 5.27
CA THR A 37 -12.55 -11.01 4.35
C THR A 37 -11.35 -11.84 3.93
N GLU A 38 -10.26 -11.20 3.49
CA GLU A 38 -9.03 -11.89 3.09
C GLU A 38 -8.44 -12.68 4.27
N ILE A 39 -8.39 -12.09 5.45
CA ILE A 39 -7.84 -12.74 6.65
C ILE A 39 -8.67 -13.97 7.03
N LYS A 40 -10.01 -13.88 6.95
CA LYS A 40 -10.90 -15.03 7.20
C LYS A 40 -10.69 -16.16 6.20
N GLN A 41 -10.45 -15.85 4.94
CA GLN A 41 -10.21 -16.85 3.90
C GLN A 41 -8.84 -17.52 4.04
N LYS A 42 -7.81 -16.73 4.36
CA LYS A 42 -6.42 -17.20 4.44
C LYS A 42 -6.11 -17.93 5.73
N TYR A 43 -6.65 -17.49 6.87
CA TYR A 43 -6.35 -17.99 8.21
C TYR A 43 -7.59 -18.59 8.88
N LYS A 44 -8.10 -19.67 8.32
CA LYS A 44 -9.39 -20.29 8.67
C LYS A 44 -9.54 -20.66 10.16
N GLU A 45 -8.45 -21.07 10.82
CA GLU A 45 -8.51 -21.55 12.22
C GLU A 45 -8.52 -20.40 13.24
N ASN A 46 -7.68 -19.35 13.03
CA ASN A 46 -7.50 -18.30 14.01
C ASN A 46 -7.49 -16.88 13.39
N PRO A 47 -8.47 -16.50 12.57
CA PRO A 47 -8.44 -15.22 11.86
C PRO A 47 -8.50 -13.98 12.77
N LYS A 48 -9.21 -14.06 13.89
CA LYS A 48 -9.27 -12.95 14.87
C LYS A 48 -7.94 -12.72 15.56
N GLU A 49 -7.20 -13.78 15.88
CA GLU A 49 -5.88 -13.64 16.49
C GLU A 49 -4.88 -13.01 15.52
N VAL A 50 -4.92 -13.39 14.25
CA VAL A 50 -4.10 -12.77 13.20
C VAL A 50 -4.42 -11.28 13.08
N LEU A 51 -5.70 -10.88 13.12
CA LEU A 51 -6.10 -9.47 13.10
C LEU A 51 -5.54 -8.69 14.28
N LYS A 52 -5.58 -9.26 15.50
CA LYS A 52 -5.02 -8.63 16.71
C LYS A 52 -3.50 -8.47 16.63
N ILE A 53 -2.78 -9.50 16.16
CA ILE A 53 -1.33 -9.44 15.96
C ILE A 53 -0.99 -8.32 14.98
N LYS A 54 -1.62 -8.29 13.81
CA LYS A 54 -1.41 -7.22 12.82
C LYS A 54 -1.76 -5.83 13.37
N ALA A 55 -2.84 -5.70 14.14
CA ALA A 55 -3.18 -4.44 14.81
C ALA A 55 -2.09 -4.00 15.80
N SER A 56 -1.50 -4.95 16.53
CA SER A 56 -0.36 -4.68 17.43
C SER A 56 0.87 -4.22 16.67
N ASP A 57 1.18 -4.86 15.53
CA ASP A 57 2.31 -4.48 14.68
C ASP A 57 2.13 -3.07 14.11
N PHE A 58 0.93 -2.71 13.65
CA PHE A 58 0.65 -1.34 13.20
C PHE A 58 0.83 -0.32 14.31
N ARG A 59 0.37 -0.62 15.54
CA ARG A 59 0.61 0.26 16.71
C ARG A 59 2.08 0.41 17.02
N ALA A 60 2.85 -0.67 16.96
CA ALA A 60 4.30 -0.61 17.17
C ALA A 60 5.00 0.29 16.15
N GLN A 61 4.58 0.25 14.88
CA GLN A 61 5.14 1.10 13.82
C GLN A 61 4.91 2.59 14.04
N ILE A 62 3.81 2.98 14.68
CA ILE A 62 3.50 4.39 15.00
C ILE A 62 3.95 4.82 16.40
N GLY A 63 4.67 3.95 17.12
CA GLY A 63 5.17 4.24 18.47
C GLY A 63 4.16 4.07 19.59
N GLY A 64 3.04 3.38 19.35
CA GLY A 64 2.00 3.13 20.34
C GLY A 64 0.61 3.62 19.93
N LEU A 65 -0.26 3.88 20.89
CA LEU A 65 -1.56 4.50 20.63
C LEU A 65 -1.40 6.02 20.50
N PRO A 66 -1.92 6.64 19.44
CA PRO A 66 -1.91 8.09 19.33
C PRO A 66 -2.77 8.74 20.42
N ASP A 67 -2.33 9.86 21.00
CA ASP A 67 -3.04 10.56 22.09
C ASP A 67 -4.50 10.87 21.73
N ARG A 68 -4.75 11.21 20.49
CA ARG A 68 -6.09 11.54 19.99
C ARG A 68 -6.97 10.31 19.75
N PHE A 69 -6.37 9.10 19.65
CA PHE A 69 -7.04 7.82 19.39
C PHE A 69 -6.64 6.76 20.43
N PRO A 70 -7.00 6.94 21.71
CA PRO A 70 -6.48 6.13 22.82
C PRO A 70 -7.12 4.74 22.92
N ILE A 71 -8.04 4.36 22.02
CA ILE A 71 -8.82 3.14 22.14
C ILE A 71 -8.27 2.06 21.21
N SER A 72 -7.72 0.99 21.78
CA SER A 72 -7.30 -0.20 21.05
C SER A 72 -8.40 -1.28 20.95
N ASN A 73 -9.27 -1.36 21.94
CA ASN A 73 -10.36 -2.33 21.99
C ASN A 73 -11.71 -1.61 21.83
N ILE A 74 -12.44 -1.93 20.79
CA ILE A 74 -13.78 -1.38 20.54
C ILE A 74 -14.85 -2.42 20.88
N ASP A 75 -16.04 -1.92 21.24
CA ASP A 75 -17.23 -2.73 21.49
C ASP A 75 -18.37 -2.21 20.59
N LEU A 76 -18.78 -3.01 19.63
CA LEU A 76 -19.86 -2.67 18.70
C LEU A 76 -21.24 -3.09 19.19
N ALA A 77 -21.34 -3.59 20.41
CA ALA A 77 -22.59 -3.98 21.10
C ALA A 77 -23.39 -5.05 20.33
N THR A 78 -22.74 -5.95 19.61
CA THR A 78 -23.42 -6.96 18.79
C THR A 78 -23.77 -8.25 19.53
N GLY A 79 -23.12 -8.53 20.65
CA GLY A 79 -23.46 -9.63 21.56
C GLY A 79 -23.15 -11.04 21.06
N THR A 80 -22.58 -11.20 19.86
CA THR A 80 -22.21 -12.49 19.28
C THR A 80 -20.76 -12.52 18.80
N ASN A 81 -20.07 -13.65 19.05
CA ASN A 81 -18.67 -13.84 18.70
C ASN A 81 -18.43 -14.26 17.23
N SER A 82 -19.47 -14.51 16.46
CA SER A 82 -19.37 -15.10 15.11
C SER A 82 -19.74 -14.16 13.98
N ASP A 83 -20.23 -12.97 14.26
CA ASP A 83 -20.64 -11.99 13.26
C ASP A 83 -19.45 -11.16 12.75
N LEU A 84 -19.70 -10.40 11.68
CA LEU A 84 -18.71 -9.53 11.05
C LEU A 84 -18.18 -8.46 12.01
N ALA A 85 -19.02 -7.98 12.93
CA ALA A 85 -18.65 -6.95 13.91
C ALA A 85 -17.52 -7.41 14.81
N SER A 86 -17.56 -8.64 15.31
CA SER A 86 -16.50 -9.18 16.18
C SER A 86 -15.13 -9.30 15.48
N PHE A 87 -15.11 -9.40 14.16
CA PHE A 87 -13.86 -9.34 13.39
C PHE A 87 -13.35 -7.89 13.26
N TYR A 88 -14.24 -6.91 13.11
CA TYR A 88 -13.84 -5.49 13.16
C TYR A 88 -13.37 -5.08 14.55
N GLU A 89 -13.96 -5.63 15.61
CA GLU A 89 -13.47 -5.45 16.98
C GLU A 89 -12.04 -5.98 17.12
N ALA A 90 -11.77 -7.19 16.60
CA ALA A 90 -10.43 -7.79 16.61
C ALA A 90 -9.43 -7.05 15.71
N GLY A 91 -9.91 -6.45 14.61
CA GLY A 91 -9.10 -5.77 13.62
C GLY A 91 -8.79 -4.30 13.92
N ASN A 92 -9.36 -3.73 15.00
CA ASN A 92 -9.14 -2.33 15.35
C ASN A 92 -7.67 -2.05 15.71
N VAL A 93 -7.05 -1.16 14.97
CA VAL A 93 -5.68 -0.70 15.25
C VAL A 93 -5.71 0.33 16.36
N PHE A 94 -6.42 1.41 16.17
CA PHE A 94 -6.73 2.44 17.15
C PHE A 94 -8.01 3.19 16.75
N SER A 95 -8.65 3.82 17.72
CA SER A 95 -9.89 4.54 17.47
C SER A 95 -10.19 5.62 18.51
N LYS A 96 -11.13 6.48 18.17
CA LYS A 96 -11.79 7.45 19.06
C LYS A 96 -13.28 7.20 19.05
N PHE A 97 -13.91 7.23 20.21
CA PHE A 97 -15.35 7.06 20.38
C PHE A 97 -16.03 8.42 20.47
N TYR A 98 -17.13 8.58 19.76
CA TYR A 98 -18.02 9.72 19.84
C TYR A 98 -19.37 9.24 20.37
N GLU A 99 -19.71 9.71 21.57
CA GLU A 99 -20.97 9.38 22.19
C GLU A 99 -22.12 10.18 21.55
N LYS A 100 -23.26 9.54 21.29
CA LYS A 100 -24.41 10.14 20.63
C LYS A 100 -24.88 11.45 21.27
N ASN A 101 -24.89 11.52 22.59
CA ASN A 101 -25.40 12.66 23.36
C ASN A 101 -24.32 13.72 23.64
N ASN A 102 -23.08 13.47 23.22
CA ASN A 102 -21.93 14.37 23.42
C ASN A 102 -21.04 14.35 22.17
N LEU A 103 -21.63 14.67 21.01
CA LEU A 103 -20.86 14.76 19.78
C LEU A 103 -19.95 15.99 19.81
N PRO A 104 -18.71 15.85 19.32
CA PRO A 104 -17.80 16.98 19.18
C PRO A 104 -18.29 17.98 18.14
N THR A 105 -17.67 19.16 18.11
CA THR A 105 -17.92 20.15 17.05
C THR A 105 -17.47 19.65 15.69
N GLU A 106 -17.93 20.29 14.63
CA GLU A 106 -17.52 19.94 13.26
C GLU A 106 -16.01 20.14 13.09
N GLU A 107 -15.45 21.22 13.66
CA GLU A 107 -14.02 21.50 13.63
C GLU A 107 -13.20 20.39 14.30
N GLU A 108 -13.66 19.88 15.43
CA GLU A 108 -13.01 18.76 16.12
C GLU A 108 -13.09 17.46 15.32
N LEU A 109 -14.24 17.17 14.70
CA LEU A 109 -14.39 16.01 13.81
C LEU A 109 -13.45 16.08 12.60
N ILE A 110 -13.33 17.26 11.99
CA ILE A 110 -12.42 17.50 10.86
C ILE A 110 -10.97 17.32 11.32
N LEU A 111 -10.60 17.83 12.49
CA LEU A 111 -9.27 17.71 13.04
C LEU A 111 -8.92 16.25 13.36
N ASP A 112 -9.83 15.52 14.00
CA ASP A 112 -9.67 14.09 14.26
C ASP A 112 -9.51 13.30 12.97
N PHE A 113 -10.31 13.61 11.95
CA PHE A 113 -10.20 12.94 10.66
C PHE A 113 -8.87 13.23 9.95
N LYS A 114 -8.40 14.48 9.97
CA LYS A 114 -7.09 14.86 9.41
C LYS A 114 -5.94 14.13 10.10
N ASP A 115 -6.00 14.02 11.44
CA ASP A 115 -4.98 13.32 12.23
C ASP A 115 -5.02 11.79 11.96
N MET A 116 -6.21 11.20 11.89
CA MET A 116 -6.40 9.81 11.45
C MET A 116 -5.76 9.56 10.08
N MET A 117 -5.97 10.48 9.12
CA MET A 117 -5.38 10.39 7.78
C MET A 117 -3.86 10.57 7.80
N ALA A 118 -3.30 11.34 8.73
CA ALA A 118 -1.85 11.46 8.89
C ALA A 118 -1.23 10.12 9.34
N HIS A 119 -1.80 9.48 10.34
CA HIS A 119 -1.37 8.14 10.79
C HIS A 119 -1.54 7.07 9.69
N TYR A 120 -2.66 7.10 8.99
CA TYR A 120 -2.92 6.18 7.88
C TYR A 120 -1.84 6.33 6.77
N ARG A 121 -1.51 7.56 6.39
CA ARG A 121 -0.47 7.85 5.41
C ARG A 121 0.93 7.46 5.90
N PHE A 122 1.20 7.66 7.19
CA PHE A 122 2.47 7.25 7.79
C PHE A 122 2.65 5.73 7.69
N LEU A 123 1.65 4.93 8.07
CA LEU A 123 1.70 3.47 7.93
C LEU A 123 1.84 3.04 6.47
N SER A 124 1.10 3.66 5.56
CA SER A 124 1.22 3.42 4.12
C SER A 124 2.63 3.68 3.60
N SER A 125 3.28 4.74 4.09
CA SER A 125 4.66 5.07 3.73
C SER A 125 5.66 4.09 4.32
N ASN A 126 5.42 3.57 5.53
CA ASN A 126 6.29 2.58 6.18
C ASN A 126 6.19 1.22 5.52
N GLU A 127 5.01 0.74 5.12
CA GLU A 127 4.89 -0.51 4.36
C GLU A 127 5.64 -0.43 3.03
N THR A 128 5.53 0.70 2.34
CA THR A 128 6.30 0.94 1.13
C THR A 128 7.80 1.04 1.42
N ALA A 129 8.21 1.59 2.55
CA ALA A 129 9.61 1.65 2.97
C ALA A 129 10.16 0.27 3.38
N VAL A 130 9.38 -0.57 4.06
CA VAL A 130 9.78 -1.93 4.45
C VAL A 130 9.90 -2.84 3.22
N GLU A 131 8.98 -2.75 2.26
CA GLU A 131 9.14 -3.40 0.96
C GLU A 131 10.36 -2.84 0.19
N SER A 132 10.69 -1.55 0.38
CA SER A 132 11.89 -0.92 -0.18
C SER A 132 13.16 -1.27 0.59
N LEU A 133 13.10 -1.56 1.89
CA LEU A 133 14.23 -2.05 2.70
C LEU A 133 14.61 -3.50 2.36
N HIS A 134 13.66 -4.29 1.86
CA HIS A 134 13.97 -5.53 1.14
C HIS A 134 14.60 -5.27 -0.24
N ILE A 135 14.64 -4.02 -0.69
CA ILE A 135 15.16 -3.51 -1.97
C ILE A 135 16.44 -2.68 -1.76
N GLY A 136 17.25 -2.94 -0.75
CA GLY A 136 18.59 -2.36 -0.58
C GLY A 136 18.58 -0.95 0.01
N ASP A 137 19.30 -0.89 1.07
CA ASP A 137 19.97 0.22 1.75
C ASP A 137 19.88 1.59 1.02
N HIS A 138 18.90 2.41 1.36
CA HIS A 138 18.89 3.83 1.07
C HIS A 138 18.42 4.64 2.28
N ASN A 139 19.40 4.93 3.10
CA ASN A 139 19.34 5.92 4.18
C ASN A 139 19.43 7.34 3.59
N GLU A 140 18.50 7.73 2.70
CA GLU A 140 18.48 9.06 2.05
C GLU A 140 17.18 9.84 2.27
N ASN A 141 16.43 9.58 3.33
CA ASN A 141 15.20 10.33 3.62
C ASN A 141 15.34 11.47 4.62
N LEU A 142 16.56 11.80 5.03
CA LEU A 142 16.85 12.99 5.83
C LEU A 142 17.06 14.19 4.88
N GLY A 143 15.98 14.93 4.56
CA GLY A 143 16.03 16.19 3.82
C GLY A 143 15.11 16.31 2.60
N LYS A 144 14.26 15.32 2.29
CA LYS A 144 13.29 15.44 1.19
C LYS A 144 12.14 16.38 1.56
N THR A 145 11.82 17.31 0.64
CA THR A 145 10.69 18.23 0.78
C THR A 145 9.36 17.48 0.70
N GLU A 146 8.25 18.09 1.18
CA GLU A 146 6.90 17.52 1.02
C GLU A 146 6.56 17.25 -0.46
N GLU A 147 7.08 18.07 -1.37
CA GLU A 147 6.93 17.92 -2.82
C GLU A 147 7.62 16.65 -3.33
N ASP A 148 8.83 16.34 -2.83
CA ASP A 148 9.56 15.13 -3.20
C ASP A 148 8.84 13.87 -2.70
N LEU A 149 8.28 13.93 -1.49
CA LEU A 149 7.48 12.85 -0.93
C LEU A 149 6.16 12.67 -1.69
N ARG A 150 5.55 13.76 -2.19
CA ARG A 150 4.34 13.71 -3.01
C ARG A 150 4.62 13.08 -4.37
N LYS A 151 5.72 13.43 -5.03
CA LYS A 151 6.17 12.85 -6.29
C LYS A 151 6.48 11.36 -6.12
N PHE A 152 7.16 10.99 -5.05
CA PHE A 152 7.46 9.60 -4.73
C PHE A 152 6.18 8.77 -4.51
N ARG A 153 5.19 9.29 -3.78
CA ARG A 153 3.88 8.62 -3.59
C ARG A 153 3.11 8.45 -4.90
N GLN A 154 3.14 9.45 -5.79
CA GLN A 154 2.49 9.34 -7.11
C GLN A 154 3.16 8.26 -7.97
N HIS A 155 4.48 8.17 -7.95
CA HIS A 155 5.26 7.13 -8.61
C HIS A 155 4.80 5.74 -8.18
N TRP A 156 4.76 5.51 -6.88
CA TRP A 156 4.33 4.25 -6.30
C TRP A 156 2.87 3.90 -6.63
N ARG A 157 1.97 4.89 -6.65
CA ARG A 157 0.57 4.69 -7.04
C ARG A 157 0.43 4.14 -8.45
N VAL A 158 1.24 4.61 -9.37
CA VAL A 158 1.23 4.15 -10.77
C VAL A 158 1.76 2.73 -10.86
N GLU A 159 2.90 2.43 -10.24
CA GLU A 159 3.51 1.09 -10.32
C GLU A 159 2.68 0.01 -9.61
N LYS A 160 2.02 0.33 -8.49
CA LYS A 160 1.16 -0.59 -7.75
C LYS A 160 -0.28 -0.67 -8.26
N ASN A 161 -0.66 0.07 -9.29
CA ASN A 161 -1.96 -0.10 -9.92
C ASN A 161 -2.05 -1.47 -10.62
N ARG A 162 -2.59 -2.45 -9.91
CA ARG A 162 -2.67 -3.85 -10.36
C ARG A 162 -3.33 -4.02 -11.72
N ASN A 163 -4.31 -3.19 -12.07
CA ASN A 163 -5.00 -3.27 -13.35
C ASN A 163 -4.13 -2.76 -14.49
N LEU A 164 -3.44 -1.63 -14.30
CA LEU A 164 -2.49 -1.08 -15.26
C LEU A 164 -1.27 -2.00 -15.42
N SER A 165 -0.70 -2.48 -14.31
CA SER A 165 0.43 -3.42 -14.34
C SER A 165 0.08 -4.71 -15.07
N LYS A 166 -1.07 -5.32 -14.78
CA LYS A 166 -1.54 -6.51 -15.52
C LYS A 166 -1.75 -6.24 -17.00
N ALA A 167 -2.33 -5.10 -17.35
CA ALA A 167 -2.53 -4.71 -18.75
C ALA A 167 -1.19 -4.46 -19.47
N ALA A 168 -0.22 -3.84 -18.81
CA ALA A 168 1.13 -3.65 -19.33
C ALA A 168 1.86 -4.99 -19.52
N ILE A 169 1.84 -5.88 -18.54
CA ILE A 169 2.42 -7.23 -18.64
C ILE A 169 1.78 -8.00 -19.80
N LYS A 170 0.46 -7.97 -19.91
CA LYS A 170 -0.25 -8.62 -21.03
C LYS A 170 0.15 -8.04 -22.39
N ALA A 171 0.46 -6.75 -22.45
CA ALA A 171 0.85 -6.08 -23.69
C ALA A 171 2.31 -6.33 -24.10
N HIS A 172 3.22 -6.46 -23.12
CA HIS A 172 4.67 -6.59 -23.35
C HIS A 172 5.20 -8.01 -23.20
N GLY A 173 4.45 -8.92 -22.56
CA GLY A 173 4.86 -10.29 -22.28
C GLY A 173 5.80 -10.39 -21.05
N TYR A 174 6.49 -11.52 -20.93
CA TYR A 174 7.21 -11.93 -19.73
C TYR A 174 8.73 -11.92 -19.84
N ILE A 175 9.27 -11.32 -20.92
CA ILE A 175 10.71 -11.20 -21.14
C ILE A 175 11.20 -9.83 -20.69
N CYS A 176 12.20 -9.78 -19.82
CA CYS A 176 12.76 -8.52 -19.34
C CYS A 176 13.32 -7.67 -20.47
N GLN A 177 12.80 -6.46 -20.67
CA GLN A 177 13.25 -5.54 -21.71
C GLN A 177 14.63 -4.94 -21.43
N GLY A 178 15.10 -5.00 -20.17
CA GLY A 178 16.45 -4.58 -19.79
C GLY A 178 17.52 -5.60 -20.15
N CYS A 179 17.42 -6.83 -19.64
CA CYS A 179 18.49 -7.84 -19.77
C CYS A 179 18.12 -9.09 -20.56
N GLY A 180 16.85 -9.26 -20.97
CA GLY A 180 16.38 -10.44 -21.70
C GLY A 180 16.02 -11.64 -20.79
N PHE A 181 16.05 -11.50 -19.48
CA PHE A 181 15.76 -12.59 -18.55
C PHE A 181 14.30 -13.03 -18.64
N ASN A 182 14.06 -14.35 -18.62
CA ASN A 182 12.74 -14.96 -18.57
C ASN A 182 12.66 -15.87 -17.34
N PHE A 183 11.70 -15.61 -16.44
CA PHE A 183 11.56 -16.38 -15.21
C PHE A 183 11.11 -17.82 -15.46
N GLU A 184 10.25 -18.06 -16.45
CA GLU A 184 9.80 -19.41 -16.79
C GLU A 184 10.93 -20.27 -17.34
N GLU A 185 11.82 -19.71 -18.15
CA GLU A 185 12.98 -20.46 -18.68
C GLU A 185 13.96 -20.89 -17.58
N ILE A 186 14.10 -20.09 -16.51
CA ILE A 186 15.06 -20.36 -15.44
C ILE A 186 14.46 -21.18 -14.30
N TYR A 187 13.19 -20.88 -13.94
CA TYR A 187 12.53 -21.44 -12.75
C TYR A 187 11.39 -22.42 -13.08
N GLY A 188 11.13 -22.68 -14.38
CA GLY A 188 10.05 -23.56 -14.80
C GLY A 188 8.66 -23.02 -14.40
N GLU A 189 7.76 -23.90 -14.03
CA GLU A 189 6.36 -23.56 -13.72
C GLU A 189 6.19 -22.52 -12.62
N ILE A 190 7.09 -22.44 -11.63
CA ILE A 190 7.05 -21.40 -10.57
C ILE A 190 7.42 -20.02 -11.07
N GLY A 191 8.11 -19.91 -12.20
CA GLY A 191 8.46 -18.64 -12.85
C GLY A 191 7.47 -18.20 -13.92
N LYS A 192 6.46 -19.04 -14.22
CA LYS A 192 5.47 -18.76 -15.22
C LYS A 192 4.65 -17.51 -14.90
N ASP A 193 4.39 -16.72 -15.93
CA ASP A 193 3.60 -15.49 -15.83
C ASP A 193 4.12 -14.46 -14.82
N PHE A 194 5.43 -14.52 -14.47
CA PHE A 194 6.05 -13.60 -13.54
C PHE A 194 6.97 -12.60 -14.26
N ILE A 195 6.68 -11.32 -14.10
CA ILE A 195 7.50 -10.16 -14.49
C ILE A 195 6.98 -8.93 -13.76
N GLU A 196 7.77 -7.86 -13.63
CA GLU A 196 7.36 -6.62 -13.00
C GLU A 196 7.12 -5.53 -14.07
N ALA A 197 5.98 -4.82 -13.95
CA ALA A 197 5.71 -3.66 -14.79
C ALA A 197 6.40 -2.43 -14.22
N HIS A 198 7.13 -1.71 -15.08
CA HIS A 198 7.84 -0.48 -14.76
C HIS A 198 7.27 0.66 -15.61
N HIS A 199 6.93 1.81 -15.01
CA HIS A 199 6.37 2.93 -15.76
C HIS A 199 7.47 3.84 -16.33
N LEU A 200 7.23 4.38 -17.51
CA LEU A 200 8.17 5.18 -18.30
C LEU A 200 7.87 6.69 -18.23
N VAL A 201 6.81 7.10 -17.56
CA VAL A 201 6.41 8.50 -17.51
C VAL A 201 7.09 9.20 -16.34
N PRO A 202 7.91 10.25 -16.58
CA PRO A 202 8.52 11.02 -15.51
C PRO A 202 7.48 11.63 -14.58
N ILE A 203 7.70 11.53 -13.27
CA ILE A 203 6.80 12.03 -12.23
C ILE A 203 6.54 13.54 -12.38
N SER A 204 7.51 14.28 -12.90
CA SER A 204 7.42 15.72 -13.16
C SER A 204 6.28 16.10 -14.13
N LEU A 205 5.77 15.14 -14.92
CA LEU A 205 4.67 15.34 -15.85
C LEU A 205 3.29 15.13 -15.21
N PHE A 206 3.21 14.58 -14.00
CA PHE A 206 1.96 14.42 -13.27
C PHE A 206 1.51 15.76 -12.66
N LYS A 207 0.89 16.61 -13.50
CA LYS A 207 0.24 17.86 -13.08
C LYS A 207 -1.28 17.60 -13.00
N GLY A 208 -1.80 17.37 -11.78
CA GLY A 208 -3.25 17.27 -11.55
C GLY A 208 -3.72 15.87 -11.12
N ASP A 209 -5.01 15.73 -10.88
CA ASP A 209 -5.61 14.62 -10.14
C ASP A 209 -5.83 13.33 -10.95
N VAL A 210 -5.76 13.37 -12.29
CA VAL A 210 -6.02 12.19 -13.14
C VAL A 210 -5.06 12.17 -14.33
N VAL A 211 -4.14 11.22 -14.33
CA VAL A 211 -3.30 10.90 -15.49
C VAL A 211 -3.81 9.61 -16.12
N LYS A 212 -4.19 9.68 -17.40
CA LYS A 212 -4.51 8.48 -18.18
C LYS A 212 -3.20 7.91 -18.72
N LEU A 213 -2.82 6.72 -18.27
CA LEU A 213 -1.64 5.99 -18.73
C LEU A 213 -2.04 4.90 -19.70
N ASP A 214 -1.26 4.77 -20.78
CA ASP A 214 -1.41 3.70 -21.75
C ASP A 214 -0.49 2.52 -21.37
N PRO A 215 -1.04 1.33 -21.11
CA PRO A 215 -0.25 0.15 -20.74
C PRO A 215 0.84 -0.24 -21.74
N LYS A 216 0.70 0.14 -23.02
CA LYS A 216 1.65 -0.18 -24.09
C LYS A 216 2.74 0.87 -24.28
N LEU A 217 2.42 2.13 -24.03
CA LEU A 217 3.33 3.26 -24.31
C LEU A 217 4.05 3.75 -23.06
N ASP A 218 3.37 3.72 -21.92
CA ASP A 218 3.85 4.32 -20.67
C ASP A 218 4.47 3.30 -19.71
N PHE A 219 4.58 2.03 -20.12
CA PHE A 219 5.16 0.96 -19.32
C PHE A 219 6.19 0.14 -20.09
N ALA A 220 7.10 -0.45 -19.33
CA ALA A 220 8.01 -1.52 -19.74
C ALA A 220 7.85 -2.71 -18.80
N VAL A 221 8.38 -3.89 -19.18
CA VAL A 221 8.47 -5.05 -18.29
C VAL A 221 9.92 -5.36 -17.98
N LEU A 222 10.22 -5.51 -16.70
CA LEU A 222 11.58 -5.75 -16.20
C LEU A 222 11.58 -6.91 -15.20
N CYS A 223 12.66 -7.70 -15.17
CA CYS A 223 12.87 -8.63 -14.06
C CYS A 223 13.14 -7.85 -12.77
N SER A 224 12.93 -8.47 -11.62
CA SER A 224 13.07 -7.83 -10.30
C SER A 224 14.43 -7.15 -10.10
N ASN A 225 15.50 -7.71 -10.64
CA ASN A 225 16.83 -7.10 -10.56
C ASN A 225 16.94 -5.84 -11.43
N CYS A 226 16.51 -5.92 -12.68
CA CYS A 226 16.55 -4.77 -13.60
C CYS A 226 15.63 -3.64 -13.11
N HIS A 227 14.45 -3.98 -12.59
CA HIS A 227 13.51 -3.02 -12.07
C HIS A 227 14.11 -2.21 -10.89
N ARG A 228 14.80 -2.89 -9.97
CA ARG A 228 15.51 -2.22 -8.87
C ARG A 228 16.69 -1.38 -9.32
N MET A 229 17.44 -1.87 -10.30
CA MET A 229 18.65 -1.18 -10.76
C MET A 229 18.36 0.04 -11.62
N ILE A 230 17.29 0.02 -12.44
CA ILE A 230 16.91 1.18 -13.26
C ILE A 230 16.55 2.38 -12.38
N HIS A 231 15.90 2.15 -11.22
CA HIS A 231 15.60 3.20 -10.26
C HIS A 231 16.83 3.85 -9.60
N LYS A 232 18.02 3.25 -9.75
CA LYS A 232 19.29 3.84 -9.31
C LYS A 232 19.97 4.67 -10.40
N THR A 233 19.41 4.73 -11.60
CA THR A 233 19.93 5.56 -12.68
C THR A 233 19.37 6.98 -12.60
N GLU A 234 20.04 7.93 -13.24
CA GLU A 234 19.56 9.32 -13.32
C GLU A 234 18.26 9.45 -14.14
N LYS A 235 18.00 8.50 -15.05
CA LYS A 235 16.84 8.47 -15.93
C LYS A 235 16.15 7.11 -15.88
N PRO A 236 15.37 6.83 -14.83
CA PRO A 236 14.68 5.55 -14.69
C PRO A 236 13.62 5.29 -15.76
N ASP A 237 13.18 6.32 -16.45
CA ASP A 237 12.25 6.27 -17.59
C ASP A 237 12.91 5.81 -18.91
N ASP A 238 14.24 5.82 -19.01
CA ASP A 238 14.98 5.42 -20.21
C ASP A 238 15.51 3.98 -20.15
N VAL A 239 14.64 3.03 -20.45
CA VAL A 239 15.00 1.59 -20.50
C VAL A 239 16.05 1.29 -21.56
N LYS A 240 16.13 2.08 -22.66
CA LYS A 240 17.15 1.89 -23.70
C LYS A 240 18.54 2.26 -23.18
N ALA A 241 18.67 3.42 -22.54
CA ALA A 241 19.92 3.80 -21.90
C ALA A 241 20.36 2.78 -20.85
N PHE A 242 19.41 2.32 -20.01
CA PHE A 242 19.67 1.27 -19.02
C PHE A 242 20.15 -0.05 -19.65
N LYS A 243 19.53 -0.50 -20.74
CA LYS A 243 19.95 -1.68 -21.50
C LYS A 243 21.38 -1.54 -22.04
N ASN A 244 21.75 -0.35 -22.51
CA ASN A 244 23.12 -0.08 -22.98
C ASN A 244 24.14 -0.17 -21.85
N ILE A 245 23.81 0.32 -20.64
CA ILE A 245 24.64 0.18 -19.47
C ILE A 245 24.88 -1.31 -19.15
N ILE A 246 23.83 -2.13 -19.13
CA ILE A 246 23.93 -3.57 -18.87
C ILE A 246 24.84 -4.24 -19.92
N ASN A 247 24.60 -3.95 -21.21
CA ASN A 247 25.33 -4.57 -22.31
C ASN A 247 26.82 -4.18 -22.31
N SER A 248 27.15 -2.96 -21.88
CA SER A 248 28.55 -2.51 -21.77
C SER A 248 29.35 -3.23 -20.69
N LYS A 249 28.66 -3.87 -19.72
CA LYS A 249 29.26 -4.61 -18.59
C LYS A 249 29.31 -6.12 -18.80
N LYS A 250 28.62 -6.64 -19.83
CA LYS A 250 28.74 -8.07 -20.18
C LYS A 250 30.16 -8.36 -20.69
N PRO A 251 30.77 -9.48 -20.26
CA PRO A 251 32.04 -9.93 -20.86
C PRO A 251 31.88 -10.02 -22.39
N LYS A 252 32.84 -9.49 -23.15
CA LYS A 252 32.92 -9.76 -24.58
C LYS A 252 33.32 -11.23 -24.73
N GLU A 253 32.44 -12.02 -25.32
CA GLU A 253 32.79 -13.39 -25.78
C GLU A 253 33.92 -13.37 -26.78
#